data_86ca87f940c87fd61ca1fb1a1c7c233f
#
_entry.id   86ca87f940c87fd61ca1fb1a1c7c233f
#
_cell.length_a   1.000
_cell.length_b   1.000
_cell.length_c   1.000
_cell.angle_alpha   90.00
_cell.angle_beta   90.00
_cell.angle_gamma   90.00
#
_symmetry.space_group_name_H-M   'P 1'
#
loop_
_entity.id
_entity.type
_entity.pdbx_description
1 polymer ?
#
loop_
_entity_poly.entity_id
_entity_poly.type
_entity_poly.pdbx_seq_one_letter_code
_entity_poly.pdbx_strand_id
1 'polypeptide(L)'
;MRFPSSLRVRPKPQGAQDSPPAPAASKKQRWLKIARRTAKVVLAAALVLVAGVAILFGATPSAGQAQTLVQQQAREHGIAYPGAAVPQYFAQALVATEDHRFYSDPGVDPLAIARVVVYKAVGKEDQGGSTIAQQLAKMLYTGTRTGFKTLLEQVTLAVKLNMTYSKAQILQMYSEVAYYGHGYYGLEQASCGYFGHQAADLTLVQAAMLAGAVNAPTYDDPLVYPVQARARLVHVLGRMQAVGYLSAAQEQQALKAPLRLSATRGCQ
;
A
#
# COMPACT_ATOMS: atom_id res chain seq x y z
N MET A 1 -99.04 56.54 8.76
CA MET A 1 -98.49 55.23 9.25
C MET A 1 -97.71 54.57 8.16
N ARG A 2 -96.38 54.46 8.32
CA ARG A 2 -95.47 53.90 7.31
C ARG A 2 -95.05 52.48 7.73
N PHE A 3 -95.23 51.51 6.86
CA PHE A 3 -94.76 50.15 7.03
C PHE A 3 -93.30 50.06 6.61
N PRO A 4 -92.45 49.31 7.33
CA PRO A 4 -91.07 49.17 6.98
C PRO A 4 -90.85 48.06 5.97
N SER A 5 -89.82 48.29 5.21
CA SER A 5 -89.26 47.59 4.06
C SER A 5 -88.81 46.15 4.31
N SER A 6 -89.02 45.32 3.30
CA SER A 6 -88.63 43.93 3.12
C SER A 6 -87.14 43.67 3.27
N LEU A 7 -86.80 42.73 4.13
CA LEU A 7 -85.48 42.09 4.21
C LEU A 7 -85.20 41.25 2.95
N ARG A 8 -84.24 41.66 2.13
CA ARG A 8 -83.66 40.81 1.06
C ARG A 8 -82.71 39.81 1.68
N VAL A 9 -83.05 38.54 1.65
CA VAL A 9 -82.20 37.42 1.95
C VAL A 9 -81.18 37.27 0.76
N ARG A 10 -79.92 37.45 1.05
CA ARG A 10 -78.85 37.15 0.06
C ARG A 10 -78.76 35.65 -0.11
N PRO A 11 -78.64 35.07 -1.34
CA PRO A 11 -78.39 33.67 -1.55
C PRO A 11 -76.95 33.34 -1.11
N LYS A 12 -76.82 32.26 -0.37
CA LYS A 12 -75.60 31.69 0.08
C LYS A 12 -74.83 31.25 -1.15
N PRO A 13 -73.46 31.53 -1.27
CA PRO A 13 -72.70 31.04 -2.41
C PRO A 13 -72.66 29.50 -2.39
N GLN A 14 -73.14 28.91 -3.49
CA GLN A 14 -73.10 27.49 -3.71
C GLN A 14 -71.66 27.03 -3.77
N GLY A 15 -71.37 26.00 -2.99
CA GLY A 15 -70.26 25.09 -2.87
C GLY A 15 -69.02 25.26 -3.80
N ALA A 16 -67.89 25.61 -3.19
CA ALA A 16 -66.60 25.14 -3.72
C ALA A 16 -66.71 23.63 -3.78
N GLN A 17 -66.66 23.06 -4.99
CA GLN A 17 -66.54 21.63 -5.18
C GLN A 17 -65.11 21.26 -4.66
N ASP A 18 -65.08 20.63 -3.49
CA ASP A 18 -63.86 20.02 -2.97
C ASP A 18 -63.36 18.96 -4.00
N SER A 19 -62.40 19.33 -4.78
CA SER A 19 -61.70 18.37 -5.65
C SER A 19 -61.16 17.23 -4.78
N PRO A 20 -61.42 15.96 -5.10
CA PRO A 20 -60.95 14.85 -4.30
C PRO A 20 -59.42 14.92 -4.16
N PRO A 21 -58.83 14.66 -2.96
CA PRO A 21 -57.40 14.69 -2.76
C PRO A 21 -56.71 13.71 -3.71
N ALA A 22 -55.63 14.18 -4.35
CA ALA A 22 -54.86 13.35 -5.28
C ALA A 22 -54.49 12.03 -4.60
N PRO A 23 -54.63 10.89 -5.29
CA PRO A 23 -54.37 9.57 -4.69
C PRO A 23 -52.95 9.50 -4.14
N ALA A 24 -52.81 9.19 -2.86
CA ALA A 24 -51.55 9.03 -2.18
C ALA A 24 -50.71 7.94 -2.92
N ALA A 25 -49.49 8.28 -3.39
CA ALA A 25 -48.64 7.37 -4.11
C ALA A 25 -48.49 6.04 -3.34
N SER A 26 -48.76 4.90 -3.98
CA SER A 26 -48.70 3.59 -3.35
C SER A 26 -47.34 3.34 -2.74
N LYS A 27 -47.23 2.58 -1.64
CA LYS A 27 -45.93 2.23 -1.00
C LYS A 27 -44.94 1.76 -2.05
N LYS A 28 -45.34 0.96 -3.04
CA LYS A 28 -44.52 0.48 -4.16
C LYS A 28 -43.94 1.63 -5.02
N GLN A 29 -44.73 2.66 -5.31
CA GLN A 29 -44.26 3.81 -6.09
C GLN A 29 -43.29 4.69 -5.28
N ARG A 30 -43.46 4.82 -3.98
CA ARG A 30 -42.47 5.49 -3.09
C ARG A 30 -41.16 4.74 -3.05
N TRP A 31 -41.18 3.42 -2.87
CA TRP A 31 -39.98 2.57 -2.90
C TRP A 31 -39.25 2.63 -4.23
N LEU A 32 -39.96 2.59 -5.36
CA LEU A 32 -39.36 2.73 -6.69
C LEU A 32 -38.71 4.10 -6.90
N LYS A 33 -39.31 5.18 -6.40
CA LYS A 33 -38.69 6.52 -6.45
C LYS A 33 -37.45 6.63 -5.59
N ILE A 34 -37.43 6.03 -4.39
CA ILE A 34 -36.28 5.98 -3.50
C ILE A 34 -35.18 5.16 -4.18
N ALA A 35 -35.45 3.93 -4.65
CA ALA A 35 -34.50 3.08 -5.32
C ALA A 35 -33.86 3.74 -6.55
N ARG A 36 -34.64 4.47 -7.36
CA ARG A 36 -34.11 5.23 -8.50
C ARG A 36 -33.23 6.40 -8.07
N ARG A 37 -33.56 7.09 -6.96
CA ARG A 37 -32.73 8.17 -6.42
C ARG A 37 -31.41 7.63 -5.86
N THR A 38 -31.47 6.57 -5.07
CA THR A 38 -30.25 5.91 -4.54
C THR A 38 -29.37 5.38 -5.67
N ALA A 39 -29.93 4.74 -6.69
CA ALA A 39 -29.17 4.28 -7.86
C ALA A 39 -28.48 5.44 -8.60
N LYS A 40 -29.15 6.58 -8.78
CA LYS A 40 -28.52 7.77 -9.40
C LYS A 40 -27.39 8.34 -8.55
N VAL A 41 -27.55 8.39 -7.22
CA VAL A 41 -26.50 8.87 -6.29
C VAL A 41 -25.30 7.92 -6.33
N VAL A 42 -25.53 6.60 -6.27
CA VAL A 42 -24.46 5.59 -6.38
C VAL A 42 -23.72 5.70 -7.71
N LEU A 43 -24.46 5.84 -8.82
CA LEU A 43 -23.85 6.01 -10.15
C LEU A 43 -23.03 7.30 -10.23
N ALA A 44 -23.56 8.42 -9.74
CA ALA A 44 -22.82 9.69 -9.71
C ALA A 44 -21.54 9.58 -8.87
N ALA A 45 -21.62 8.96 -7.68
CA ALA A 45 -20.46 8.71 -6.83
C ALA A 45 -19.42 7.81 -7.52
N ALA A 46 -19.84 6.75 -8.21
CA ALA A 46 -18.97 5.88 -8.99
C ALA A 46 -18.28 6.65 -10.14
N LEU A 47 -19.02 7.50 -10.86
CA LEU A 47 -18.43 8.33 -11.93
C LEU A 47 -17.41 9.34 -11.39
N VAL A 48 -17.68 9.97 -10.25
CA VAL A 48 -16.72 10.87 -9.58
C VAL A 48 -15.48 10.11 -9.15
N LEU A 49 -15.63 8.90 -8.61
CA LEU A 49 -14.50 8.04 -8.22
C LEU A 49 -13.65 7.67 -9.43
N VAL A 50 -14.28 7.20 -10.51
CA VAL A 50 -13.57 6.86 -11.76
C VAL A 50 -12.84 8.06 -12.35
N ALA A 51 -13.48 9.22 -12.40
CA ALA A 51 -12.85 10.46 -12.84
C ALA A 51 -11.66 10.84 -11.95
N GLY A 52 -11.79 10.73 -10.63
CA GLY A 52 -10.72 10.98 -9.68
C GLY A 52 -9.51 10.04 -9.89
N VAL A 53 -9.77 8.75 -10.07
CA VAL A 53 -8.71 7.77 -10.40
C VAL A 53 -8.04 8.12 -11.74
N ALA A 54 -8.81 8.44 -12.79
CA ALA A 54 -8.25 8.81 -14.08
C ALA A 54 -7.37 10.07 -14.00
N ILE A 55 -7.78 11.07 -13.23
CA ILE A 55 -6.98 12.28 -12.97
C ILE A 55 -5.69 11.92 -12.24
N LEU A 56 -5.74 11.08 -11.20
CA LEU A 56 -4.55 10.64 -10.47
C LEU A 56 -3.58 9.90 -11.39
N PHE A 57 -4.09 9.00 -12.24
CA PHE A 57 -3.27 8.30 -13.23
C PHE A 57 -2.64 9.27 -14.25
N GLY A 58 -3.37 10.27 -14.72
CA GLY A 58 -2.84 11.28 -15.64
C GLY A 58 -1.81 12.23 -14.99
N ALA A 59 -2.02 12.59 -13.74
CA ALA A 59 -1.20 13.54 -13.00
C ALA A 59 0.09 12.96 -12.41
N THR A 60 0.18 11.62 -12.26
CA THR A 60 1.38 10.95 -11.72
C THR A 60 2.36 10.56 -12.84
N PRO A 61 3.68 10.53 -12.57
CA PRO A 61 4.70 10.13 -13.55
C PRO A 61 4.44 8.74 -14.16
N SER A 62 5.08 8.49 -15.31
CA SER A 62 5.04 7.17 -15.94
C SER A 62 5.88 6.16 -15.16
N ALA A 63 5.35 4.96 -14.89
CA ALA A 63 6.13 3.86 -14.34
C ALA A 63 7.21 3.34 -15.30
N GLY A 64 7.06 3.55 -16.61
CA GLY A 64 8.06 3.14 -17.62
C GLY A 64 9.46 3.74 -17.40
N GLN A 65 9.57 4.80 -16.60
CA GLN A 65 10.85 5.41 -16.25
C GLN A 65 11.54 4.73 -15.04
N ALA A 66 10.88 3.78 -14.36
CA ALA A 66 11.41 3.20 -13.12
C ALA A 66 12.81 2.58 -13.30
N GLN A 67 13.05 1.81 -14.35
CA GLN A 67 14.36 1.22 -14.61
C GLN A 67 15.45 2.27 -14.83
N THR A 68 15.13 3.37 -15.52
CA THR A 68 16.06 4.49 -15.70
C THR A 68 16.39 5.16 -14.37
N LEU A 69 15.40 5.34 -13.50
CA LEU A 69 15.60 5.90 -12.16
C LEU A 69 16.43 4.97 -11.28
N VAL A 70 16.18 3.66 -11.32
CA VAL A 70 17.01 2.65 -10.64
C VAL A 70 18.45 2.72 -11.13
N GLN A 71 18.66 2.76 -12.46
CA GLN A 71 20.00 2.87 -13.04
C GLN A 71 20.72 4.15 -12.62
N GLN A 72 20.00 5.26 -12.54
CA GLN A 72 20.57 6.52 -12.05
C GLN A 72 21.00 6.41 -10.60
N GLN A 73 20.13 5.91 -9.69
CA GLN A 73 20.46 5.72 -8.28
C GLN A 73 21.61 4.71 -8.10
N ALA A 74 21.61 3.63 -8.87
CA ALA A 74 22.70 2.66 -8.85
C ALA A 74 24.05 3.31 -9.19
N ARG A 75 24.10 4.18 -10.21
CA ARG A 75 25.32 4.94 -10.57
C ARG A 75 25.75 5.91 -9.46
N GLU A 76 24.80 6.61 -8.83
CA GLU A 76 25.07 7.55 -7.73
C GLU A 76 25.73 6.85 -6.53
N HIS A 77 25.39 5.57 -6.31
CA HIS A 77 25.94 4.76 -5.22
C HIS A 77 27.06 3.79 -5.65
N GLY A 78 27.50 3.84 -6.91
CA GLY A 78 28.55 2.96 -7.43
C GLY A 78 28.16 1.49 -7.53
N ILE A 79 26.86 1.21 -7.75
CA ILE A 79 26.31 -0.14 -7.85
C ILE A 79 26.22 -0.57 -9.32
N ALA A 80 26.58 -1.82 -9.61
CA ALA A 80 26.37 -2.39 -10.94
C ALA A 80 24.87 -2.56 -11.23
N TYR A 81 24.42 -2.17 -12.44
CA TYR A 81 23.05 -2.34 -12.89
C TYR A 81 23.01 -2.91 -14.32
N PRO A 82 22.16 -3.91 -14.63
CA PRO A 82 21.37 -4.66 -13.66
C PRO A 82 22.27 -5.49 -12.73
N GLY A 83 21.86 -5.61 -11.47
CA GLY A 83 22.50 -6.46 -10.49
C GLY A 83 22.21 -7.94 -10.70
N ALA A 84 22.79 -8.79 -9.85
CA ALA A 84 22.51 -10.22 -9.85
C ALA A 84 21.04 -10.51 -9.53
N ALA A 85 20.55 -11.68 -9.93
CA ALA A 85 19.19 -12.12 -9.61
C ALA A 85 18.97 -12.14 -8.09
N VAL A 86 17.79 -11.71 -7.66
CA VAL A 86 17.43 -11.66 -6.23
C VAL A 86 17.42 -13.08 -5.64
N PRO A 87 18.22 -13.38 -4.59
CA PRO A 87 18.24 -14.70 -3.96
C PRO A 87 16.87 -15.08 -3.39
N GLN A 88 16.50 -16.35 -3.51
CA GLN A 88 15.21 -16.86 -3.09
C GLN A 88 14.92 -16.57 -1.61
N TYR A 89 15.90 -16.83 -0.73
CA TYR A 89 15.71 -16.58 0.72
C TYR A 89 15.47 -15.10 1.03
N PHE A 90 16.14 -14.20 0.33
CA PHE A 90 15.92 -12.77 0.49
C PHE A 90 14.53 -12.36 0.00
N ALA A 91 14.11 -12.81 -1.19
CA ALA A 91 12.78 -12.53 -1.73
C ALA A 91 11.68 -13.04 -0.78
N GLN A 92 11.81 -14.28 -0.27
CA GLN A 92 10.87 -14.87 0.67
C GLN A 92 10.82 -14.11 2.00
N ALA A 93 11.97 -13.73 2.55
CA ALA A 93 12.06 -12.98 3.80
C ALA A 93 11.44 -11.58 3.67
N LEU A 94 11.76 -10.86 2.58
CA LEU A 94 11.21 -9.55 2.29
C LEU A 94 9.68 -9.61 2.12
N VAL A 95 9.20 -10.53 1.29
CA VAL A 95 7.76 -10.71 1.05
C VAL A 95 7.02 -11.13 2.32
N ALA A 96 7.57 -12.06 3.11
CA ALA A 96 6.95 -12.48 4.37
C ALA A 96 6.78 -11.33 5.36
N THR A 97 7.71 -10.40 5.38
CA THR A 97 7.80 -9.34 6.39
C THR A 97 7.08 -8.06 5.95
N GLU A 98 7.33 -7.61 4.73
CA GLU A 98 6.87 -6.32 4.25
C GLU A 98 5.52 -6.44 3.49
N ASP A 99 5.30 -7.55 2.77
CA ASP A 99 4.16 -7.66 1.86
C ASP A 99 3.80 -9.12 1.56
N HIS A 100 3.22 -9.82 2.53
CA HIS A 100 2.94 -11.25 2.39
C HIS A 100 1.96 -11.62 1.25
N ARG A 101 1.23 -10.65 0.70
CA ARG A 101 0.37 -10.82 -0.47
C ARG A 101 0.97 -10.30 -1.77
N PHE A 102 2.25 -9.93 -1.77
CA PHE A 102 2.95 -9.33 -2.90
C PHE A 102 2.66 -9.99 -4.25
N TYR A 103 2.69 -11.33 -4.31
CA TYR A 103 2.49 -12.05 -5.56
C TYR A 103 1.04 -12.03 -6.07
N SER A 104 0.07 -11.71 -5.23
CA SER A 104 -1.36 -11.68 -5.56
C SER A 104 -1.98 -10.29 -5.60
N ASP A 105 -1.33 -9.27 -5.01
CA ASP A 105 -1.87 -7.92 -5.00
C ASP A 105 -1.58 -7.17 -6.32
N PRO A 106 -2.41 -6.18 -6.69
CA PRO A 106 -2.21 -5.35 -7.88
C PRO A 106 -1.25 -4.16 -7.64
N GLY A 107 -0.37 -4.24 -6.66
CA GLY A 107 0.55 -3.16 -6.25
C GLY A 107 0.12 -2.40 -5.01
N VAL A 108 -1.11 -2.58 -4.60
CA VAL A 108 -1.68 -2.09 -3.35
C VAL A 108 -2.46 -3.22 -2.71
N ASP A 109 -2.43 -3.30 -1.38
CA ASP A 109 -3.22 -4.27 -0.63
C ASP A 109 -4.55 -3.63 -0.20
N PRO A 110 -5.69 -3.94 -0.86
CA PRO A 110 -6.98 -3.35 -0.50
C PRO A 110 -7.42 -3.68 0.94
N LEU A 111 -7.02 -4.86 1.44
CA LEU A 111 -7.35 -5.28 2.81
C LEU A 111 -6.49 -4.53 3.83
N ALA A 112 -5.22 -4.27 3.52
CA ALA A 112 -4.38 -3.42 4.36
C ALA A 112 -4.90 -1.99 4.39
N ILE A 113 -5.32 -1.43 3.25
CA ILE A 113 -5.95 -0.10 3.19
C ILE A 113 -7.21 -0.05 4.06
N ALA A 114 -8.10 -1.03 3.92
CA ALA A 114 -9.30 -1.11 4.75
C ALA A 114 -8.96 -1.20 6.25
N ARG A 115 -7.94 -1.99 6.62
CA ARG A 115 -7.45 -2.12 8.00
C ARG A 115 -6.92 -0.79 8.54
N VAL A 116 -6.10 -0.07 7.77
CA VAL A 116 -5.58 1.27 8.14
C VAL A 116 -6.73 2.24 8.42
N VAL A 117 -7.75 2.26 7.56
CA VAL A 117 -8.95 3.12 7.74
C VAL A 117 -9.66 2.77 9.05
N VAL A 118 -9.90 1.48 9.31
CA VAL A 118 -10.56 1.02 10.54
C VAL A 118 -9.72 1.36 11.77
N TYR A 119 -8.41 1.11 11.75
CA TYR A 119 -7.52 1.38 12.89
C TYR A 119 -7.44 2.87 13.21
N LYS A 120 -7.35 3.74 12.17
CA LYS A 120 -7.45 5.20 12.39
C LYS A 120 -8.77 5.60 13.01
N ALA A 121 -9.88 5.00 12.57
CA ALA A 121 -11.21 5.32 13.13
C ALA A 121 -11.34 4.93 14.60
N VAL A 122 -10.62 3.90 15.06
CA VAL A 122 -10.61 3.45 16.47
C VAL A 122 -9.39 3.93 17.27
N GLY A 123 -8.61 4.88 16.73
CA GLY A 123 -7.47 5.47 17.43
C GLY A 123 -6.27 4.54 17.63
N LYS A 124 -6.16 3.49 16.81
CA LYS A 124 -5.01 2.56 16.82
C LYS A 124 -4.07 2.87 15.68
N GLU A 125 -2.77 2.70 15.92
CA GLU A 125 -1.76 2.74 14.85
C GLU A 125 -1.67 1.37 14.17
N ASP A 126 -1.65 1.37 12.83
CA ASP A 126 -1.36 0.17 12.04
C ASP A 126 0.13 0.15 11.71
N GLN A 127 0.81 -0.92 12.11
CA GLN A 127 2.26 -1.07 11.98
C GLN A 127 2.71 -1.62 10.61
N GLY A 128 1.89 -1.64 9.59
CA GLY A 128 2.30 -2.16 8.30
C GLY A 128 1.19 -2.25 7.26
N GLY A 129 1.15 -1.30 6.36
CA GLY A 129 0.18 -1.24 5.27
C GLY A 129 0.79 -0.92 3.91
N SER A 130 2.09 -0.64 3.84
CA SER A 130 2.77 -0.32 2.58
C SER A 130 3.23 -1.59 1.89
N THR A 131 2.88 -1.75 0.60
CA THR A 131 3.39 -2.84 -0.24
C THR A 131 4.84 -2.56 -0.68
N ILE A 132 5.54 -3.61 -1.13
CA ILE A 132 6.88 -3.48 -1.74
C ILE A 132 6.85 -2.51 -2.92
N ALA A 133 5.79 -2.55 -3.75
CA ALA A 133 5.63 -1.63 -4.87
C ALA A 133 5.43 -0.17 -4.42
N GLN A 134 4.72 0.09 -3.31
CA GLN A 134 4.59 1.43 -2.73
C GLN A 134 5.93 1.93 -2.17
N GLN A 135 6.69 1.06 -1.50
CA GLN A 135 8.03 1.41 -1.02
C GLN A 135 8.97 1.72 -2.18
N LEU A 136 8.94 0.93 -3.26
CA LEU A 136 9.70 1.21 -4.48
C LEU A 136 9.28 2.55 -5.11
N ALA A 137 7.98 2.82 -5.22
CA ALA A 137 7.48 4.10 -5.71
C ALA A 137 7.96 5.28 -4.84
N LYS A 138 8.01 5.10 -3.52
CA LYS A 138 8.58 6.09 -2.61
C LYS A 138 10.06 6.33 -2.90
N MET A 139 10.86 5.29 -3.01
CA MET A 139 12.31 5.42 -3.25
C MET A 139 12.62 6.08 -4.59
N LEU A 140 11.87 5.75 -5.65
CA LEU A 140 12.16 6.26 -6.99
C LEU A 140 11.57 7.63 -7.30
N TYR A 141 10.37 7.96 -6.80
CA TYR A 141 9.62 9.12 -7.27
C TYR A 141 9.36 10.19 -6.22
N THR A 142 9.20 9.80 -4.95
CA THR A 142 8.78 10.76 -3.92
C THR A 142 9.82 11.05 -2.86
N GLY A 143 10.76 10.16 -2.64
CA GLY A 143 11.85 10.35 -1.67
C GLY A 143 11.34 10.64 -0.25
N THR A 144 11.78 11.75 0.31
CA THR A 144 11.43 12.21 1.66
C THR A 144 10.12 13.00 1.73
N ARG A 145 9.44 13.23 0.60
CA ARG A 145 8.14 13.93 0.59
C ARG A 145 7.11 13.13 1.40
N THR A 146 6.29 13.85 2.18
CA THR A 146 5.25 13.29 3.04
C THR A 146 3.90 13.95 2.79
N GLY A 147 2.85 13.42 3.42
CA GLY A 147 1.51 13.96 3.36
C GLY A 147 0.55 13.17 2.46
N PHE A 148 -0.74 13.51 2.55
CA PHE A 148 -1.80 12.76 1.87
C PHE A 148 -1.67 12.73 0.35
N LYS A 149 -1.30 13.86 -0.28
CA LYS A 149 -1.06 13.94 -1.72
C LYS A 149 0.06 12.98 -2.16
N THR A 150 1.17 12.97 -1.42
CA THR A 150 2.30 12.07 -1.68
C THR A 150 1.90 10.60 -1.51
N LEU A 151 1.10 10.29 -0.49
CA LEU A 151 0.57 8.94 -0.30
C LEU A 151 -0.29 8.49 -1.51
N LEU A 152 -1.18 9.35 -2.00
CA LEU A 152 -1.98 9.04 -3.20
C LEU A 152 -1.10 8.84 -4.44
N GLU A 153 -0.05 9.66 -4.60
CA GLU A 153 0.93 9.52 -5.67
C GLU A 153 1.66 8.17 -5.57
N GLN A 154 2.14 7.78 -4.39
CA GLN A 154 2.80 6.49 -4.15
C GLN A 154 1.88 5.30 -4.44
N VAL A 155 0.63 5.35 -3.98
CA VAL A 155 -0.39 4.32 -4.26
C VAL A 155 -0.62 4.18 -5.77
N THR A 156 -0.80 5.31 -6.47
CA THR A 156 -1.03 5.30 -7.91
C THR A 156 0.18 4.75 -8.67
N LEU A 157 1.39 5.16 -8.29
CA LEU A 157 2.63 4.67 -8.89
C LEU A 157 2.86 3.17 -8.61
N ALA A 158 2.50 2.68 -7.42
CA ALA A 158 2.58 1.26 -7.10
C ALA A 158 1.69 0.41 -8.02
N VAL A 159 0.47 0.87 -8.29
CA VAL A 159 -0.42 0.21 -9.27
C VAL A 159 0.19 0.27 -10.68
N LYS A 160 0.68 1.43 -11.11
CA LYS A 160 1.35 1.57 -12.42
C LYS A 160 2.58 0.67 -12.55
N LEU A 161 3.41 0.55 -11.50
CA LEU A 161 4.56 -0.36 -11.47
C LEU A 161 4.13 -1.80 -11.69
N ASN A 162 3.09 -2.25 -11.00
CA ASN A 162 2.55 -3.60 -11.17
C ASN A 162 1.87 -3.85 -12.52
N MET A 163 1.35 -2.81 -13.18
CA MET A 163 0.83 -2.92 -14.55
C MET A 163 1.95 -2.97 -15.60
N THR A 164 3.13 -2.44 -15.28
CA THR A 164 4.24 -2.27 -16.23
C THR A 164 5.31 -3.36 -16.09
N TYR A 165 5.55 -3.84 -14.87
CA TYR A 165 6.63 -4.75 -14.54
C TYR A 165 6.12 -6.03 -13.87
N SER A 166 6.81 -7.14 -14.10
CA SER A 166 6.57 -8.38 -13.37
C SER A 166 6.97 -8.23 -11.89
N LYS A 167 6.43 -9.11 -11.04
CA LYS A 167 6.80 -9.14 -9.61
C LYS A 167 8.30 -9.36 -9.39
N ALA A 168 8.93 -10.19 -10.23
CA ALA A 168 10.38 -10.40 -10.18
C ALA A 168 11.15 -9.12 -10.50
N GLN A 169 10.72 -8.35 -11.51
CA GLN A 169 11.36 -7.07 -11.85
C GLN A 169 11.17 -6.02 -10.75
N ILE A 170 10.00 -5.99 -10.09
CA ILE A 170 9.76 -5.09 -8.96
C ILE A 170 10.68 -5.43 -7.78
N LEU A 171 10.81 -6.73 -7.43
CA LEU A 171 11.75 -7.18 -6.40
C LEU A 171 13.20 -6.85 -6.75
N GLN A 172 13.59 -7.05 -8.02
CA GLN A 172 14.93 -6.72 -8.51
C GLN A 172 15.20 -5.22 -8.33
N MET A 173 14.34 -4.36 -8.85
CA MET A 173 14.47 -2.90 -8.72
C MET A 173 14.50 -2.46 -7.25
N TYR A 174 13.65 -3.06 -6.41
CA TYR A 174 13.64 -2.78 -4.97
C TYR A 174 14.96 -3.12 -4.31
N SER A 175 15.47 -4.35 -4.54
CA SER A 175 16.71 -4.82 -3.93
C SER A 175 17.94 -4.00 -4.33
N GLU A 176 17.92 -3.39 -5.51
CA GLU A 176 19.01 -2.57 -6.04
C GLU A 176 19.03 -1.14 -5.51
N VAL A 177 17.87 -0.57 -5.11
CA VAL A 177 17.82 0.82 -4.61
C VAL A 177 17.62 0.94 -3.11
N ALA A 178 17.26 -0.15 -2.43
CA ALA A 178 17.02 -0.12 -1.00
C ALA A 178 18.32 0.21 -0.23
N TYR A 179 18.15 0.98 0.84
CA TYR A 179 19.20 1.24 1.81
C TYR A 179 19.15 0.20 2.92
N TYR A 180 20.29 -0.42 3.21
CA TYR A 180 20.41 -1.53 4.17
C TYR A 180 21.14 -1.14 5.47
N GLY A 181 21.42 0.15 5.68
CA GLY A 181 22.23 0.62 6.80
C GLY A 181 23.70 0.68 6.46
N HIS A 182 24.53 1.22 7.37
CA HIS A 182 25.99 1.30 7.29
C HIS A 182 26.57 1.93 6.00
N GLY A 183 25.76 2.74 5.30
CA GLY A 183 26.14 3.31 3.99
C GLY A 183 25.92 2.37 2.81
N TYR A 184 25.36 1.18 2.99
CA TYR A 184 25.16 0.20 1.91
C TYR A 184 23.82 0.41 1.21
N TYR A 185 23.89 0.68 -0.08
CA TYR A 185 22.76 0.72 -1.01
C TYR A 185 22.84 -0.49 -1.94
N GLY A 186 21.67 -1.10 -2.19
CA GLY A 186 21.60 -2.32 -3.00
C GLY A 186 22.04 -3.59 -2.25
N LEU A 187 21.36 -4.69 -2.58
CA LEU A 187 21.52 -5.98 -1.89
C LEU A 187 22.96 -6.53 -2.01
N GLU A 188 23.57 -6.37 -3.19
CA GLU A 188 24.94 -6.84 -3.45
C GLU A 188 25.94 -6.11 -2.56
N GLN A 189 25.86 -4.77 -2.50
CA GLN A 189 26.75 -3.97 -1.68
C GLN A 189 26.56 -4.27 -0.19
N ALA A 190 25.29 -4.48 0.24
CA ALA A 190 25.00 -4.86 1.62
C ALA A 190 25.53 -6.26 1.96
N SER A 191 25.40 -7.24 1.06
CA SER A 191 25.95 -8.58 1.26
C SER A 191 27.46 -8.55 1.38
N CYS A 192 28.12 -7.88 0.45
CA CYS A 192 29.59 -7.70 0.49
C CYS A 192 30.04 -6.97 1.76
N GLY A 193 29.32 -5.92 2.15
CA GLY A 193 29.70 -5.09 3.29
C GLY A 193 29.49 -5.75 4.64
N TYR A 194 28.41 -6.45 4.82
CA TYR A 194 28.08 -7.13 6.09
C TYR A 194 28.72 -8.52 6.22
N PHE A 195 28.84 -9.25 5.10
CA PHE A 195 29.20 -10.69 5.15
C PHE A 195 30.44 -11.04 4.36
N GLY A 196 30.97 -10.15 3.49
CA GLY A 196 32.19 -10.35 2.73
C GLY A 196 32.03 -11.28 1.52
N HIS A 197 30.79 -11.54 1.07
CA HIS A 197 30.52 -12.37 -0.10
C HIS A 197 29.31 -11.84 -0.90
N GLN A 198 29.13 -12.35 -2.11
CA GLN A 198 28.06 -11.92 -3.02
C GLN A 198 26.67 -12.26 -2.49
N ALA A 199 25.67 -11.51 -2.94
CA ALA A 199 24.28 -11.72 -2.53
C ALA A 199 23.75 -13.11 -2.91
N ALA A 200 24.25 -13.69 -4.01
CA ALA A 200 23.90 -15.06 -4.44
C ALA A 200 24.23 -16.13 -3.39
N ASP A 201 25.24 -15.89 -2.55
CA ASP A 201 25.74 -16.83 -1.53
C ASP A 201 25.12 -16.60 -0.14
N LEU A 202 24.14 -15.70 -0.02
CA LEU A 202 23.47 -15.41 1.25
C LEU A 202 22.83 -16.67 1.84
N THR A 203 23.21 -16.99 3.05
CA THR A 203 22.50 -18.00 3.86
C THR A 203 21.11 -17.49 4.24
N LEU A 204 20.21 -18.39 4.64
CA LEU A 204 18.87 -18.02 5.11
C LEU A 204 18.91 -16.93 6.19
N VAL A 205 19.80 -17.06 7.18
CA VAL A 205 19.86 -16.11 8.29
C VAL A 205 20.40 -14.75 7.87
N GLN A 206 21.33 -14.70 6.92
CA GLN A 206 21.86 -13.47 6.36
C GLN A 206 20.84 -12.78 5.47
N ALA A 207 20.16 -13.52 4.62
CA ALA A 207 19.07 -13.02 3.78
C ALA A 207 17.91 -12.44 4.63
N ALA A 208 17.51 -13.14 5.69
CA ALA A 208 16.48 -12.66 6.64
C ALA A 208 16.94 -11.42 7.41
N MET A 209 18.24 -11.33 7.76
CA MET A 209 18.80 -10.12 8.39
C MET A 209 18.68 -8.90 7.46
N LEU A 210 19.12 -9.03 6.20
CA LEU A 210 19.05 -7.92 5.25
C LEU A 210 17.59 -7.55 4.93
N ALA A 211 16.70 -8.53 4.76
CA ALA A 211 15.28 -8.27 4.55
C ALA A 211 14.62 -7.56 5.76
N GLY A 212 15.13 -7.78 6.96
CA GLY A 212 14.70 -7.07 8.16
C GLY A 212 15.22 -5.63 8.21
N ALA A 213 16.47 -5.44 7.84
CA ALA A 213 17.16 -4.15 7.95
C ALA A 213 16.51 -3.03 7.11
N VAL A 214 15.90 -3.33 5.95
CA VAL A 214 15.29 -2.32 5.07
C VAL A 214 14.16 -1.50 5.72
N ASN A 215 13.53 -2.01 6.77
CA ASN A 215 12.45 -1.32 7.48
C ASN A 215 12.96 -0.13 8.31
N ALA A 216 14.06 -0.33 9.04
CA ALA A 216 14.68 0.69 9.87
C ALA A 216 16.22 0.57 9.80
N PRO A 217 16.83 0.85 8.63
CA PRO A 217 18.20 0.45 8.31
C PRO A 217 19.26 1.05 9.24
N THR A 218 18.98 2.18 9.87
CA THR A 218 19.87 2.78 10.86
C THR A 218 19.76 2.09 12.23
N TYR A 219 18.56 1.65 12.62
CA TYR A 219 18.32 1.04 13.94
C TYR A 219 18.49 -0.48 13.93
N ASP A 220 18.37 -1.12 12.76
CA ASP A 220 18.52 -2.56 12.57
C ASP A 220 19.91 -2.92 11.97
N ASP A 221 20.85 -1.97 12.01
CA ASP A 221 22.24 -2.18 11.57
C ASP A 221 22.97 -3.17 12.52
N PRO A 222 23.33 -4.37 12.07
CA PRO A 222 23.91 -5.39 12.93
C PRO A 222 25.34 -5.06 13.44
N LEU A 223 26.03 -4.12 12.80
CA LEU A 223 27.37 -3.68 13.20
C LEU A 223 27.28 -2.60 14.31
N VAL A 224 26.16 -1.86 14.39
CA VAL A 224 25.98 -0.75 15.34
C VAL A 224 25.03 -1.17 16.46
N TYR A 225 23.94 -1.82 16.12
CA TYR A 225 22.86 -2.19 17.06
C TYR A 225 22.54 -3.69 17.00
N PRO A 226 23.48 -4.57 17.41
CA PRO A 226 23.37 -6.03 17.23
C PRO A 226 22.15 -6.63 17.97
N VAL A 227 21.72 -6.04 19.09
CA VAL A 227 20.56 -6.52 19.85
C VAL A 227 19.26 -6.25 19.09
N GLN A 228 19.09 -5.04 18.56
CA GLN A 228 17.93 -4.63 17.76
C GLN A 228 17.87 -5.43 16.45
N ALA A 229 19.00 -5.51 15.76
CA ALA A 229 19.13 -6.31 14.53
C ALA A 229 18.78 -7.79 14.78
N ARG A 230 19.21 -8.37 15.92
CA ARG A 230 18.84 -9.72 16.30
C ARG A 230 17.33 -9.85 16.57
N ALA A 231 16.73 -8.90 17.27
CA ALA A 231 15.28 -8.91 17.52
C ALA A 231 14.49 -8.82 16.20
N ARG A 232 14.95 -7.97 15.27
CA ARG A 232 14.36 -7.86 13.93
C ARG A 232 14.50 -9.16 13.13
N LEU A 233 15.67 -9.80 13.15
CA LEU A 233 15.90 -11.11 12.52
C LEU A 233 14.92 -12.18 13.05
N VAL A 234 14.73 -12.27 14.38
CA VAL A 234 13.77 -13.18 14.99
C VAL A 234 12.36 -12.93 14.47
N HIS A 235 11.96 -11.65 14.38
CA HIS A 235 10.67 -11.26 13.81
C HIS A 235 10.53 -11.73 12.34
N VAL A 236 11.56 -11.50 11.50
CA VAL A 236 11.54 -11.91 10.08
C VAL A 236 11.40 -13.42 9.93
N LEU A 237 12.20 -14.20 10.66
CA LEU A 237 12.14 -15.68 10.61
C LEU A 237 10.77 -16.18 11.07
N GLY A 238 10.20 -15.61 12.14
CA GLY A 238 8.84 -15.92 12.59
C GLY A 238 7.77 -15.58 11.55
N ARG A 239 7.93 -14.45 10.83
CA ARG A 239 7.04 -14.11 9.71
C ARG A 239 7.14 -15.11 8.56
N MET A 240 8.37 -15.51 8.18
CA MET A 240 8.58 -16.54 7.15
C MET A 240 7.91 -17.87 7.51
N GLN A 241 7.99 -18.28 8.78
CA GLN A 241 7.31 -19.47 9.29
C GLN A 241 5.79 -19.29 9.24
N ALA A 242 5.27 -18.17 9.72
CA ALA A 242 3.83 -17.90 9.78
C ALA A 242 3.14 -17.87 8.40
N VAL A 243 3.87 -17.49 7.33
CA VAL A 243 3.35 -17.51 5.95
C VAL A 243 3.73 -18.78 5.17
N GLY A 244 4.39 -19.75 5.80
CA GLY A 244 4.67 -21.08 5.22
C GLY A 244 5.93 -21.17 4.36
N TYR A 245 6.82 -20.17 4.37
CA TYR A 245 8.13 -20.26 3.71
C TYR A 245 9.14 -21.11 4.49
N LEU A 246 8.96 -21.25 5.80
CA LEU A 246 9.77 -22.10 6.66
C LEU A 246 8.87 -23.02 7.49
N SER A 247 9.34 -24.23 7.75
CA SER A 247 8.81 -25.06 8.84
C SER A 247 9.31 -24.56 10.20
N ALA A 248 8.63 -24.92 11.28
CA ALA A 248 9.08 -24.59 12.63
C ALA A 248 10.50 -25.12 12.94
N ALA A 249 10.86 -26.29 12.40
CA ALA A 249 12.21 -26.85 12.56
C ALA A 249 13.26 -25.98 11.84
N GLN A 250 13.00 -25.50 10.62
CA GLN A 250 13.89 -24.62 9.87
C GLN A 250 14.04 -23.26 10.54
N GLU A 251 12.96 -22.67 11.06
CA GLU A 251 13.01 -21.45 11.87
C GLU A 251 13.94 -21.62 13.07
N GLN A 252 13.73 -22.68 13.87
CA GLN A 252 14.54 -22.95 15.06
C GLN A 252 16.02 -23.21 14.72
N GLN A 253 16.29 -23.86 13.59
CA GLN A 253 17.64 -24.04 13.10
C GLN A 253 18.28 -22.69 12.68
N ALA A 254 17.56 -21.85 11.95
CA ALA A 254 18.01 -20.53 11.53
C ALA A 254 18.27 -19.61 12.73
N LEU A 255 17.43 -19.66 13.79
CA LEU A 255 17.61 -18.89 15.01
C LEU A 255 18.91 -19.25 15.77
N LYS A 256 19.43 -20.47 15.60
CA LYS A 256 20.69 -20.93 16.20
C LYS A 256 21.90 -20.71 15.28
N ALA A 257 21.67 -20.47 14.00
CA ALA A 257 22.75 -20.29 13.03
C ALA A 257 23.54 -18.99 13.29
N PRO A 258 24.86 -19.02 13.15
CA PRO A 258 25.68 -17.80 13.28
C PRO A 258 25.45 -16.86 12.08
N LEU A 259 25.34 -15.56 12.34
CA LEU A 259 25.18 -14.56 11.29
C LEU A 259 26.46 -14.36 10.46
N ARG A 260 27.64 -14.60 11.06
CA ARG A 260 28.97 -14.48 10.42
C ARG A 260 29.20 -13.13 9.75
N LEU A 261 29.12 -12.06 10.53
CA LEU A 261 29.49 -10.73 10.05
C LEU A 261 30.98 -10.71 9.65
N SER A 262 31.28 -10.06 8.53
CA SER A 262 32.64 -9.89 8.05
C SER A 262 33.39 -8.82 8.86
N ALA A 263 34.64 -9.06 9.13
CA ALA A 263 35.56 -8.05 9.69
C ALA A 263 36.15 -7.11 8.62
N THR A 264 36.06 -7.51 7.35
CA THR A 264 36.58 -6.76 6.19
C THR A 264 35.41 -6.17 5.39
N ARG A 265 35.47 -4.88 5.09
CA ARG A 265 34.47 -4.22 4.24
C ARG A 265 34.71 -4.56 2.77
N GLY A 266 33.77 -5.26 2.16
CA GLY A 266 33.75 -5.56 0.73
C GLY A 266 33.82 -7.06 0.41
N CYS A 267 33.41 -7.41 -0.83
CA CYS A 267 33.59 -8.76 -1.37
C CYS A 267 35.07 -9.02 -1.66
N GLN A 268 35.50 -10.19 -1.26
CA GLN A 268 36.82 -10.74 -1.63
C GLN A 268 36.72 -11.51 -2.95
#